data_570b1aeebd2c800ffa887d91d25d1c44
#
_entry.id   570b1aeebd2c800ffa887d91d25d1c44
#
_cell.length_a   1.000
_cell.length_b   1.000
_cell.length_c   1.000
_cell.angle_alpha   90.00
_cell.angle_beta   90.00
_cell.angle_gamma   90.00
#
_symmetry.space_group_name_H-M   'P 1'
#
loop_
_entity.id
_entity.type
_entity.pdbx_description
1 polymer ?
#
loop_
_entity_poly.entity_id
_entity_poly.type
_entity_poly.pdbx_seq_one_letter_code
_entity_poly.pdbx_strand_id
1 'polypeptide(L)'
;ISLEQLCAVTIQDLERYLEYLKYRPDDPEHKNVNKEQGIKRKFFSLKSFFGYFYRTGQIKTNPTLSMQVPKIREKEIIRLNQDEIKTLLKEAESGSGLSQKQKQFHEKTKVRDCAILALMLGTGIRVSECVGLNLDDLDLEENGIHIHRKGGKESTVYFSDEVAQYLKRYFEERTAQDLDLQQEPALFLSLRKQRIAVRSVEYLVKKYAAIATPKKKITPHKLRSSYGSALYAKTNDIYLVADILGHNDVNITRKFYAAIEENRRKSVKNIDIL
;
A
#
# COMPACT_ATOMS: atom_id res chain seq x y z
N ILE A 1 26.39 24.58 6.79
CA ILE A 1 26.17 25.37 5.55
C ILE A 1 25.71 26.74 6.02
N SER A 2 26.45 27.80 5.66
CA SER A 2 26.04 29.17 5.94
C SER A 2 24.98 29.65 4.94
N LEU A 3 24.25 30.74 5.28
CA LEU A 3 23.30 31.34 4.34
C LEU A 3 24.00 31.88 3.06
N GLU A 4 25.23 32.35 3.19
CA GLU A 4 26.04 32.78 2.04
C GLU A 4 26.32 31.63 1.08
N GLN A 5 26.71 30.46 1.61
CA GLN A 5 26.91 29.25 0.81
C GLN A 5 25.61 28.81 0.15
N LEU A 6 24.46 28.93 0.86
CA LEU A 6 23.16 28.60 0.30
C LEU A 6 22.76 29.54 -0.84
N CYS A 7 23.04 30.84 -0.70
CA CYS A 7 22.81 31.84 -1.73
C CYS A 7 23.68 31.63 -2.98
N ALA A 8 24.85 31.01 -2.83
CA ALA A 8 25.78 30.75 -3.93
C ALA A 8 25.40 29.53 -4.77
N VAL A 9 24.46 28.68 -4.30
CA VAL A 9 24.03 27.46 -5.02
C VAL A 9 23.29 27.83 -6.31
N THR A 10 23.78 27.35 -7.41
CA THR A 10 23.21 27.56 -8.76
C THR A 10 22.34 26.39 -9.20
N ILE A 11 21.57 26.60 -10.25
CA ILE A 11 20.81 25.54 -10.91
C ILE A 11 21.76 24.43 -11.44
N GLN A 12 22.92 24.79 -11.96
CA GLN A 12 23.92 23.86 -12.47
C GLN A 12 24.47 22.95 -11.37
N ASP A 13 24.66 23.46 -10.17
CA ASP A 13 25.11 22.67 -9.02
C ASP A 13 24.08 21.62 -8.64
N LEU A 14 22.80 21.99 -8.66
CA LEU A 14 21.70 21.07 -8.35
C LEU A 14 21.52 20.02 -9.48
N GLU A 15 21.68 20.39 -10.74
CA GLU A 15 21.63 19.47 -11.87
C GLU A 15 22.80 18.48 -11.81
N ARG A 16 24.02 18.94 -11.56
CA ARG A 16 25.19 18.06 -11.34
C ARG A 16 24.97 17.11 -10.16
N TYR A 17 24.37 17.57 -9.08
CA TYR A 17 24.04 16.72 -7.94
C TYR A 17 23.03 15.63 -8.32
N LEU A 18 21.97 15.97 -9.06
CA LEU A 18 21.00 14.98 -9.54
C LEU A 18 21.63 13.97 -10.51
N GLU A 19 22.57 14.42 -11.33
CA GLU A 19 23.32 13.56 -12.24
C GLU A 19 24.27 12.63 -11.47
N TYR A 20 25.03 13.16 -10.52
CA TYR A 20 25.85 12.37 -9.60
C TYR A 20 25.03 11.25 -8.91
N LEU A 21 23.80 11.53 -8.50
CA LEU A 21 22.92 10.53 -7.89
C LEU A 21 22.53 9.39 -8.86
N LYS A 22 22.56 9.63 -10.16
CA LYS A 22 22.29 8.61 -11.21
C LYS A 22 23.48 7.68 -11.42
N TYR A 23 24.67 8.24 -11.44
CA TYR A 23 25.87 7.52 -11.89
C TYR A 23 26.79 7.13 -10.75
N ARG A 24 26.83 7.92 -9.67
CA ARG A 24 27.72 7.71 -8.53
C ARG A 24 29.08 7.13 -8.91
N PRO A 25 29.94 7.93 -9.54
CA PRO A 25 31.25 7.47 -10.04
C PRO A 25 32.18 6.98 -8.93
N ASP A 26 31.91 7.35 -7.68
CA ASP A 26 32.58 6.87 -6.45
C ASP A 26 32.12 5.48 -5.99
N ASP A 27 31.09 4.90 -6.62
CA ASP A 27 30.59 3.54 -6.36
C ASP A 27 30.74 2.66 -7.61
N PRO A 28 31.92 2.11 -7.87
CA PRO A 28 32.23 1.35 -9.10
C PRO A 28 31.37 0.08 -9.23
N GLU A 29 30.84 -0.45 -8.14
CA GLU A 29 29.95 -1.61 -8.17
C GLU A 29 28.48 -1.23 -8.39
N HIS A 30 28.17 0.05 -8.55
CA HIS A 30 26.83 0.59 -8.76
C HIS A 30 25.77 0.12 -7.75
N LYS A 31 26.18 -0.33 -6.58
CA LYS A 31 25.29 -0.86 -5.54
C LYS A 31 24.34 0.20 -4.94
N ASN A 32 24.80 1.47 -4.93
CA ASN A 32 24.10 2.58 -4.30
C ASN A 32 23.50 3.60 -5.27
N VAL A 33 23.37 3.26 -6.54
CA VAL A 33 22.78 4.14 -7.56
C VAL A 33 21.30 4.37 -7.25
N ASN A 34 20.89 5.62 -7.29
CA ASN A 34 19.49 5.97 -7.06
C ASN A 34 18.65 5.66 -8.29
N LYS A 35 17.59 4.88 -8.11
CA LYS A 35 16.57 4.68 -9.15
C LYS A 35 15.79 5.98 -9.39
N GLU A 36 15.15 6.11 -10.54
CA GLU A 36 14.40 7.31 -10.98
C GLU A 36 13.47 7.88 -9.87
N GLN A 37 12.75 7.02 -9.14
CA GLN A 37 11.90 7.46 -8.04
C GLN A 37 12.68 8.05 -6.86
N GLY A 38 13.87 7.52 -6.56
CA GLY A 38 14.77 8.05 -5.54
C GLY A 38 15.27 9.45 -5.90
N ILE A 39 15.65 9.63 -7.17
CA ILE A 39 16.09 10.94 -7.70
C ILE A 39 14.95 11.95 -7.65
N LYS A 40 13.76 11.57 -8.09
CA LYS A 40 12.58 12.44 -8.03
C LYS A 40 12.24 12.85 -6.60
N ARG A 41 12.33 11.94 -5.63
CA ARG A 41 12.12 12.26 -4.20
C ARG A 41 13.15 13.27 -3.71
N LYS A 42 14.43 13.09 -4.05
CA LYS A 42 15.50 14.03 -3.68
C LYS A 42 15.31 15.40 -4.35
N PHE A 43 14.89 15.41 -5.61
CA PHE A 43 14.51 16.64 -6.30
C PHE A 43 13.41 17.41 -5.54
N PHE A 44 12.33 16.75 -5.12
CA PHE A 44 11.28 17.41 -4.35
C PHE A 44 11.73 17.85 -2.95
N SER A 45 12.67 17.12 -2.33
CA SER A 45 13.28 17.56 -1.09
C SER A 45 14.08 18.86 -1.27
N LEU A 46 14.86 18.97 -2.35
CA LEU A 46 15.56 20.22 -2.70
C LEU A 46 14.58 21.35 -2.99
N LYS A 47 13.53 21.06 -3.76
CA LYS A 47 12.49 22.06 -4.08
C LYS A 47 11.78 22.56 -2.82
N SER A 48 11.47 21.69 -1.88
CA SER A 48 10.88 22.08 -0.59
C SER A 48 11.86 22.90 0.26
N PHE A 49 13.11 22.48 0.34
CA PHE A 49 14.16 23.13 1.10
C PHE A 49 14.42 24.56 0.59
N PHE A 50 14.77 24.73 -0.68
CA PHE A 50 14.99 26.08 -1.26
C PHE A 50 13.72 26.92 -1.26
N GLY A 51 12.56 26.29 -1.47
CA GLY A 51 11.26 26.95 -1.39
C GLY A 51 10.95 27.51 -0.02
N TYR A 52 11.36 26.84 1.06
CA TYR A 52 11.23 27.36 2.43
C TYR A 52 12.08 28.62 2.61
N PHE A 53 13.38 28.58 2.35
CA PHE A 53 14.28 29.71 2.51
C PHE A 53 13.90 30.93 1.64
N TYR A 54 13.38 30.65 0.43
CA TYR A 54 12.89 31.70 -0.45
C TYR A 54 11.62 32.36 0.10
N ARG A 55 10.63 31.60 0.55
CA ARG A 55 9.39 32.14 1.13
C ARG A 55 9.62 32.92 2.44
N THR A 56 10.62 32.52 3.21
CA THR A 56 11.01 33.22 4.46
C THR A 56 11.93 34.39 4.23
N GLY A 57 12.24 34.74 2.97
CA GLY A 57 13.07 35.89 2.62
C GLY A 57 14.56 35.75 2.94
N GLN A 58 15.01 34.53 3.31
CA GLN A 58 16.41 34.29 3.68
C GLN A 58 17.33 34.14 2.46
N ILE A 59 16.79 33.76 1.31
CA ILE A 59 17.48 33.80 0.01
C ILE A 59 16.65 34.59 -0.99
N LYS A 60 17.34 35.33 -1.87
CA LYS A 60 16.69 36.21 -2.87
C LYS A 60 16.22 35.45 -4.10
N THR A 61 16.84 34.33 -4.41
CA THR A 61 16.57 33.49 -5.60
C THR A 61 16.40 32.03 -5.20
N ASN A 62 15.48 31.34 -5.87
CA ASN A 62 15.29 29.91 -5.66
C ASN A 62 15.73 29.14 -6.91
N PRO A 63 16.90 28.45 -6.90
CA PRO A 63 17.44 27.77 -8.09
C PRO A 63 16.59 26.61 -8.57
N THR A 64 15.64 26.12 -7.75
CA THR A 64 14.79 24.97 -8.13
C THR A 64 13.57 25.37 -8.95
N LEU A 65 13.23 26.66 -9.11
CA LEU A 65 12.04 27.11 -9.83
C LEU A 65 12.09 26.75 -11.32
N SER A 66 13.26 26.90 -11.94
CA SER A 66 13.47 26.63 -13.38
C SER A 66 13.82 25.19 -13.69
N MET A 67 14.05 24.35 -12.65
CA MET A 67 14.42 22.94 -12.85
C MET A 67 13.24 22.11 -13.32
N GLN A 68 13.49 21.25 -14.32
CA GLN A 68 12.49 20.30 -14.77
C GLN A 68 12.37 19.10 -13.81
N VAL A 69 11.12 18.70 -13.53
CA VAL A 69 10.86 17.52 -12.72
C VAL A 69 11.37 16.27 -13.44
N PRO A 70 12.23 15.44 -12.80
CA PRO A 70 12.71 14.21 -13.42
C PRO A 70 11.55 13.31 -13.87
N LYS A 71 11.55 12.96 -15.16
CA LYS A 71 10.55 12.03 -15.71
C LYS A 71 10.78 10.63 -15.13
N ILE A 72 9.71 9.95 -14.79
CA ILE A 72 9.72 8.56 -14.33
C ILE A 72 8.99 7.74 -15.38
N ARG A 73 9.58 6.61 -15.80
CA ARG A 73 8.84 5.63 -16.59
C ARG A 73 7.73 5.02 -15.75
N GLU A 74 6.52 5.09 -16.25
CA GLU A 74 5.37 4.46 -15.60
C GLU A 74 5.58 2.95 -15.64
N LYS A 75 5.56 2.34 -14.45
CA LYS A 75 5.64 0.88 -14.32
C LYS A 75 4.25 0.32 -14.34
N GLU A 76 4.09 -0.81 -15.00
CA GLU A 76 2.86 -1.57 -14.93
C GLU A 76 2.47 -1.85 -13.46
N ILE A 77 1.19 -1.61 -13.15
CA ILE A 77 0.67 -1.82 -11.81
C ILE A 77 0.41 -3.30 -11.61
N ILE A 78 1.25 -3.94 -10.81
CA ILE A 78 1.08 -5.34 -10.43
C ILE A 78 -0.18 -5.48 -9.58
N ARG A 79 -1.11 -6.33 -10.01
CA ARG A 79 -2.39 -6.62 -9.35
C ARG A 79 -2.62 -8.12 -9.31
N LEU A 80 -3.44 -8.56 -8.37
CA LEU A 80 -3.99 -9.92 -8.36
C LEU A 80 -5.30 -9.93 -9.17
N ASN A 81 -5.47 -10.95 -9.98
CA ASN A 81 -6.78 -11.29 -10.56
C ASN A 81 -7.59 -12.13 -9.57
N GLN A 82 -8.86 -12.45 -9.92
CA GLN A 82 -9.76 -13.19 -9.02
C GLN A 82 -9.25 -14.61 -8.70
N ASP A 83 -8.67 -15.31 -9.68
CA ASP A 83 -8.17 -16.66 -9.47
C ASP A 83 -6.92 -16.66 -8.57
N GLU A 84 -6.06 -15.65 -8.73
CA GLU A 84 -4.90 -15.45 -7.86
C GLU A 84 -5.31 -15.10 -6.42
N ILE A 85 -6.39 -14.34 -6.25
CA ILE A 85 -6.98 -14.01 -4.92
C ILE A 85 -7.51 -15.30 -4.28
N LYS A 86 -8.29 -16.09 -5.00
CA LYS A 86 -8.82 -17.38 -4.51
C LYS A 86 -7.68 -18.33 -4.14
N THR A 87 -6.67 -18.43 -4.97
CA THR A 87 -5.49 -19.26 -4.71
C THR A 87 -4.74 -18.78 -3.47
N LEU A 88 -4.58 -17.45 -3.29
CA LEU A 88 -3.92 -16.86 -2.14
C LEU A 88 -4.65 -17.21 -0.83
N LEU A 89 -5.97 -17.09 -0.79
CA LEU A 89 -6.78 -17.43 0.37
C LEU A 89 -6.76 -18.95 0.63
N LYS A 90 -6.90 -19.77 -0.41
CA LYS A 90 -6.79 -21.24 -0.30
C LYS A 90 -5.45 -21.68 0.29
N GLU A 91 -4.34 -21.08 -0.13
CA GLU A 91 -3.02 -21.37 0.43
C GLU A 91 -2.89 -20.87 1.88
N ALA A 92 -3.55 -19.77 2.23
CA ALA A 92 -3.59 -19.30 3.63
C ALA A 92 -4.41 -20.23 4.53
N GLU A 93 -5.42 -20.91 4.00
CA GLU A 93 -6.23 -21.90 4.73
C GLU A 93 -5.51 -23.25 4.86
N SER A 94 -5.03 -23.79 3.74
CA SER A 94 -4.49 -25.14 3.67
C SER A 94 -3.02 -25.25 4.06
N GLY A 95 -2.22 -24.21 3.77
CA GLY A 95 -0.78 -24.25 3.94
C GLY A 95 -0.08 -25.29 3.07
N SER A 96 -0.72 -25.76 1.98
CA SER A 96 -0.26 -26.90 1.19
C SER A 96 1.12 -26.69 0.59
N GLY A 97 1.40 -25.48 0.08
CA GLY A 97 2.69 -25.10 -0.50
C GLY A 97 3.75 -24.65 0.50
N LEU A 98 3.48 -24.67 1.80
CA LEU A 98 4.41 -24.23 2.82
C LEU A 98 5.49 -25.29 3.13
N SER A 99 6.71 -24.82 3.46
CA SER A 99 7.75 -25.72 3.97
C SER A 99 7.39 -26.28 5.34
N GLN A 100 8.03 -27.43 5.74
CA GLN A 100 7.79 -28.06 7.04
C GLN A 100 7.91 -27.07 8.22
N LYS A 101 8.93 -26.24 8.21
CA LYS A 101 9.13 -25.22 9.24
C LYS A 101 7.99 -24.19 9.26
N GLN A 102 7.51 -23.77 8.11
CA GLN A 102 6.40 -22.82 8.01
C GLN A 102 5.07 -23.44 8.45
N LYS A 103 4.84 -24.73 8.19
CA LYS A 103 3.62 -25.45 8.59
C LYS A 103 3.43 -25.48 10.11
N GLN A 104 4.49 -25.63 10.88
CA GLN A 104 4.43 -25.61 12.36
C GLN A 104 3.87 -24.28 12.90
N PHE A 105 4.24 -23.15 12.27
CA PHE A 105 3.71 -21.84 12.63
C PHE A 105 2.33 -21.58 12.01
N HIS A 106 2.09 -22.11 10.82
CA HIS A 106 0.84 -21.96 10.08
C HIS A 106 -0.34 -22.46 10.90
N GLU A 107 -0.26 -23.65 11.49
CA GLU A 107 -1.35 -24.21 12.32
C GLU A 107 -1.80 -23.28 13.46
N LYS A 108 -0.88 -22.49 14.00
CA LYS A 108 -1.15 -21.53 15.08
C LYS A 108 -1.63 -20.16 14.58
N THR A 109 -1.53 -19.87 13.30
CA THR A 109 -1.77 -18.52 12.77
C THR A 109 -2.74 -18.49 11.61
N LYS A 110 -3.14 -19.63 11.06
CA LYS A 110 -3.93 -19.73 9.82
C LYS A 110 -5.26 -18.96 9.90
N VAL A 111 -5.99 -19.07 10.99
CA VAL A 111 -7.30 -18.40 11.13
C VAL A 111 -7.12 -16.88 11.12
N ARG A 112 -6.15 -16.38 11.89
CA ARG A 112 -5.76 -14.96 11.89
C ARG A 112 -5.26 -14.50 10.52
N ASP A 113 -4.35 -15.26 9.91
CA ASP A 113 -3.72 -14.91 8.64
C ASP A 113 -4.77 -14.83 7.52
N CYS A 114 -5.75 -15.75 7.51
CA CYS A 114 -6.89 -15.73 6.59
C CYS A 114 -7.76 -14.49 6.83
N ALA A 115 -8.10 -14.17 8.09
CA ALA A 115 -8.91 -12.99 8.42
C ALA A 115 -8.22 -11.69 7.98
N ILE A 116 -6.91 -11.54 8.21
CA ILE A 116 -6.14 -10.37 7.75
C ILE A 116 -6.16 -10.27 6.22
N LEU A 117 -5.92 -11.37 5.50
CA LEU A 117 -5.92 -11.38 4.04
C LEU A 117 -7.30 -11.06 3.47
N ALA A 118 -8.35 -11.70 4.00
CA ALA A 118 -9.73 -11.47 3.58
C ALA A 118 -10.14 -10.02 3.80
N LEU A 119 -9.85 -9.46 4.99
CA LEU A 119 -10.12 -8.06 5.30
C LEU A 119 -9.39 -7.11 4.34
N MET A 120 -8.09 -7.29 4.12
CA MET A 120 -7.32 -6.41 3.25
C MET A 120 -7.72 -6.52 1.77
N LEU A 121 -8.11 -7.72 1.31
CA LEU A 121 -8.58 -7.97 -0.05
C LEU A 121 -10.02 -7.49 -0.26
N GLY A 122 -10.87 -7.55 0.77
CA GLY A 122 -12.28 -7.19 0.69
C GLY A 122 -12.59 -5.72 0.97
N THR A 123 -11.63 -4.98 1.57
CA THR A 123 -11.82 -3.56 1.95
C THR A 123 -10.78 -2.62 1.35
N GLY A 124 -9.63 -3.14 1.00
CA GLY A 124 -8.51 -2.33 0.53
C GLY A 124 -7.90 -1.39 1.57
N ILE A 125 -8.12 -1.58 2.87
CA ILE A 125 -7.51 -0.76 3.93
C ILE A 125 -5.99 -0.82 3.90
N ARG A 126 -5.34 0.20 4.46
CA ARG A 126 -3.87 0.21 4.57
C ARG A 126 -3.41 -0.79 5.62
N VAL A 127 -2.20 -1.33 5.45
CA VAL A 127 -1.62 -2.23 6.45
C VAL A 127 -1.54 -1.60 7.84
N SER A 128 -1.25 -0.30 7.93
CA SER A 128 -1.23 0.44 9.20
C SER A 128 -2.63 0.57 9.82
N GLU A 129 -3.67 0.75 9.01
CA GLU A 129 -5.06 0.75 9.44
C GLU A 129 -5.45 -0.64 9.95
N CYS A 130 -5.13 -1.70 9.21
CA CYS A 130 -5.40 -3.09 9.59
C CYS A 130 -4.76 -3.47 10.94
N VAL A 131 -3.49 -3.17 11.16
CA VAL A 131 -2.82 -3.49 12.44
C VAL A 131 -3.26 -2.59 13.59
N GLY A 132 -3.80 -1.40 13.28
CA GLY A 132 -4.32 -0.44 14.25
C GLY A 132 -5.67 -0.82 14.84
N LEU A 133 -6.43 -1.72 14.20
CA LEU A 133 -7.77 -2.09 14.63
C LEU A 133 -7.80 -2.68 16.04
N ASN A 134 -8.83 -2.29 16.79
CA ASN A 134 -9.21 -2.87 18.06
C ASN A 134 -10.44 -3.78 17.88
N LEU A 135 -10.79 -4.53 18.92
CA LEU A 135 -11.99 -5.36 18.91
C LEU A 135 -13.27 -4.52 18.72
N ASP A 136 -13.33 -3.36 19.39
CA ASP A 136 -14.48 -2.45 19.35
C ASP A 136 -14.62 -1.73 17.99
N ASP A 137 -13.60 -1.76 17.15
CA ASP A 137 -13.68 -1.21 15.79
C ASP A 137 -14.41 -2.14 14.82
N LEU A 138 -14.65 -3.40 15.20
CA LEU A 138 -15.28 -4.42 14.37
C LEU A 138 -16.78 -4.54 14.67
N ASP A 139 -17.60 -4.22 13.68
CA ASP A 139 -19.04 -4.43 13.68
C ASP A 139 -19.39 -5.60 12.75
N LEU A 140 -19.72 -6.75 13.35
CA LEU A 140 -20.11 -7.97 12.61
C LEU A 140 -21.61 -8.01 12.29
N GLU A 141 -22.44 -7.12 12.85
CA GLU A 141 -23.86 -7.03 12.55
C GLU A 141 -24.07 -6.26 11.24
N GLU A 142 -23.38 -5.12 11.12
CA GLU A 142 -23.45 -4.26 9.93
C GLU A 142 -22.34 -4.57 8.88
N ASN A 143 -21.49 -5.58 9.13
CA ASN A 143 -20.34 -5.91 8.28
C ASN A 143 -19.43 -4.70 8.05
N GLY A 144 -19.11 -3.96 9.10
CA GLY A 144 -18.33 -2.73 9.09
C GLY A 144 -17.07 -2.78 9.94
N ILE A 145 -16.11 -1.94 9.62
CA ILE A 145 -14.97 -1.62 10.47
C ILE A 145 -14.80 -0.11 10.57
N HIS A 146 -14.52 0.38 11.77
CA HIS A 146 -14.14 1.77 12.00
C HIS A 146 -12.63 1.91 11.87
N ILE A 147 -12.18 2.81 11.00
CA ILE A 147 -10.76 3.03 10.76
C ILE A 147 -10.35 4.48 11.03
N HIS A 148 -9.23 4.64 11.72
CA HIS A 148 -8.61 5.93 11.94
C HIS A 148 -7.59 6.21 10.83
N ARG A 149 -7.86 7.20 9.99
CA ARG A 149 -7.02 7.59 8.85
C ARG A 149 -6.02 8.67 9.24
N LYS A 150 -4.99 8.83 8.42
CA LYS A 150 -4.00 9.90 8.59
C LYS A 150 -4.70 11.28 8.66
N GLY A 151 -4.34 12.08 9.67
CA GLY A 151 -4.92 13.42 9.89
C GLY A 151 -6.15 13.42 10.79
N GLY A 152 -6.40 12.34 11.57
CA GLY A 152 -7.49 12.27 12.54
C GLY A 152 -8.88 12.05 11.92
N LYS A 153 -8.94 11.72 10.62
CA LYS A 153 -10.22 11.37 9.97
C LYS A 153 -10.62 9.95 10.33
N GLU A 154 -11.86 9.78 10.73
CA GLU A 154 -12.49 8.48 10.96
C GLU A 154 -13.38 8.12 9.76
N SER A 155 -13.50 6.83 9.50
CA SER A 155 -14.32 6.34 8.39
C SER A 155 -14.72 4.90 8.67
N THR A 156 -15.97 4.57 8.40
CA THR A 156 -16.43 3.18 8.38
C THR A 156 -16.21 2.60 6.98
N VAL A 157 -15.67 1.41 6.92
CA VAL A 157 -15.50 0.64 5.68
C VAL A 157 -16.28 -0.65 5.81
N TYR A 158 -17.14 -0.91 4.84
CA TYR A 158 -17.98 -2.11 4.81
C TYR A 158 -17.33 -3.23 4.00
N PHE A 159 -17.65 -4.47 4.36
CA PHE A 159 -17.15 -5.68 3.71
C PHE A 159 -18.28 -6.68 3.43
N SER A 160 -18.01 -7.66 2.58
CA SER A 160 -18.98 -8.68 2.21
C SER A 160 -19.14 -9.76 3.28
N ASP A 161 -20.24 -10.52 3.19
CA ASP A 161 -20.48 -11.68 4.08
C ASP A 161 -19.35 -12.72 4.02
N GLU A 162 -18.70 -12.87 2.86
CA GLU A 162 -17.53 -13.75 2.72
C GLU A 162 -16.39 -13.30 3.64
N VAL A 163 -16.10 -12.00 3.69
CA VAL A 163 -15.09 -11.44 4.60
C VAL A 163 -15.54 -11.54 6.05
N ALA A 164 -16.83 -11.31 6.32
CA ALA A 164 -17.41 -11.45 7.65
C ALA A 164 -17.19 -12.85 8.23
N GLN A 165 -17.33 -13.91 7.44
CA GLN A 165 -17.10 -15.30 7.88
C GLN A 165 -15.65 -15.52 8.38
N TYR A 166 -14.65 -14.96 7.67
CA TYR A 166 -13.25 -15.06 8.11
C TYR A 166 -13.01 -14.27 9.40
N LEU A 167 -13.59 -13.07 9.50
CA LEU A 167 -13.44 -12.22 10.70
C LEU A 167 -14.15 -12.82 11.90
N LYS A 168 -15.37 -13.33 11.74
CA LYS A 168 -16.16 -13.99 12.80
C LYS A 168 -15.40 -15.19 13.38
N ARG A 169 -14.90 -16.07 12.51
CA ARG A 169 -14.10 -17.22 12.93
C ARG A 169 -12.86 -16.81 13.74
N TYR A 170 -12.18 -15.76 13.28
CA TYR A 170 -11.01 -15.26 14.02
C TYR A 170 -11.42 -14.56 15.33
N PHE A 171 -12.49 -13.79 15.32
CA PHE A 171 -13.01 -13.11 16.51
C PHE A 171 -13.38 -14.12 17.61
N GLU A 172 -14.07 -15.21 17.26
CA GLU A 172 -14.39 -16.30 18.18
C GLU A 172 -13.12 -16.94 18.77
N GLU A 173 -12.11 -17.24 17.94
CA GLU A 173 -10.82 -17.76 18.42
C GLU A 173 -10.10 -16.75 19.32
N ARG A 174 -10.16 -15.46 18.96
CA ARG A 174 -9.51 -14.38 19.68
C ARG A 174 -10.14 -14.17 21.08
N THR A 175 -11.45 -14.21 21.18
CA THR A 175 -12.19 -13.99 22.44
C THR A 175 -12.21 -15.21 23.33
N ALA A 176 -12.10 -16.42 22.76
CA ALA A 176 -11.97 -17.66 23.54
C ALA A 176 -10.60 -17.80 24.24
N GLN A 177 -9.60 -16.99 23.87
CA GLN A 177 -8.33 -16.96 24.56
C GLN A 177 -8.52 -16.19 25.89
N ASP A 178 -8.07 -16.80 27.02
CA ASP A 178 -8.07 -16.19 28.36
C ASP A 178 -7.09 -14.99 28.40
N LEU A 179 -7.45 -13.91 27.75
CA LEU A 179 -6.69 -12.68 27.69
C LEU A 179 -7.52 -11.56 28.33
N ASP A 180 -6.86 -10.75 29.13
CA ASP A 180 -7.45 -9.51 29.59
C ASP A 180 -7.61 -8.56 28.38
N LEU A 181 -8.85 -8.51 27.88
CA LEU A 181 -9.20 -7.71 26.70
C LEU A 181 -9.02 -6.20 26.94
N GLN A 182 -9.00 -5.78 28.22
CA GLN A 182 -8.75 -4.38 28.58
C GLN A 182 -7.26 -4.02 28.46
N GLN A 183 -6.38 -5.00 28.68
CA GLN A 183 -4.93 -4.78 28.54
C GLN A 183 -4.46 -4.87 27.07
N GLU A 184 -5.09 -5.70 26.24
CA GLU A 184 -4.71 -5.81 24.81
C GLU A 184 -5.98 -5.74 23.93
N PRO A 185 -6.44 -4.53 23.60
CA PRO A 185 -7.66 -4.34 22.82
C PRO A 185 -7.48 -4.66 21.33
N ALA A 186 -6.24 -4.89 20.86
CA ALA A 186 -5.98 -5.12 19.45
C ALA A 186 -6.80 -6.26 18.85
N LEU A 187 -7.40 -6.02 17.68
CA LEU A 187 -8.12 -7.06 16.94
C LEU A 187 -7.14 -8.18 16.53
N PHE A 188 -6.03 -7.86 15.91
CA PHE A 188 -5.08 -8.86 15.41
C PHE A 188 -3.85 -9.00 16.30
N LEU A 189 -3.61 -10.21 16.79
CA LEU A 189 -2.50 -10.52 17.69
C LEU A 189 -1.35 -11.26 17.00
N SER A 190 -0.16 -11.00 17.49
CA SER A 190 1.03 -11.82 17.25
C SER A 190 0.99 -13.11 18.08
N LEU A 191 1.93 -14.05 17.81
CA LEU A 191 2.09 -15.24 18.67
C LEU A 191 2.49 -14.92 20.13
N ARG A 192 2.95 -13.68 20.37
CA ARG A 192 3.26 -13.18 21.74
C ARG A 192 2.05 -12.56 22.41
N LYS A 193 0.85 -12.73 21.85
CA LYS A 193 -0.39 -12.16 22.37
C LYS A 193 -0.39 -10.63 22.52
N GLN A 194 0.35 -9.94 21.67
CA GLN A 194 0.41 -8.48 21.56
C GLN A 194 -0.04 -8.07 20.16
N ARG A 195 -0.43 -6.82 19.98
CA ARG A 195 -0.79 -6.25 18.67
C ARG A 195 0.19 -6.68 17.59
N ILE A 196 -0.34 -7.15 16.46
CA ILE A 196 0.50 -7.57 15.33
C ILE A 196 1.24 -6.36 14.72
N ALA A 197 2.50 -6.54 14.38
CA ALA A 197 3.29 -5.49 13.74
C ALA A 197 3.07 -5.47 12.22
N VAL A 198 3.20 -4.28 11.61
CA VAL A 198 3.13 -4.09 10.14
C VAL A 198 4.04 -5.07 9.40
N ARG A 199 5.29 -5.24 9.87
CA ARG A 199 6.24 -6.19 9.26
C ARG A 199 5.76 -7.64 9.28
N SER A 200 5.02 -8.04 10.31
CA SER A 200 4.45 -9.40 10.39
C SER A 200 3.38 -9.60 9.32
N VAL A 201 2.54 -8.58 9.08
CA VAL A 201 1.54 -8.61 8.01
C VAL A 201 2.21 -8.57 6.62
N GLU A 202 3.25 -7.77 6.44
CA GLU A 202 4.04 -7.79 5.19
C GLU A 202 4.66 -9.17 4.92
N TYR A 203 5.16 -9.82 5.97
CA TYR A 203 5.74 -11.16 5.85
C TYR A 203 4.68 -12.21 5.51
N LEU A 204 3.51 -12.20 6.19
CA LEU A 204 2.44 -13.16 5.89
C LEU A 204 1.92 -13.00 4.45
N VAL A 205 1.71 -11.75 3.98
CA VAL A 205 1.31 -11.50 2.59
C VAL A 205 2.35 -12.05 1.62
N LYS A 206 3.63 -11.77 1.85
CA LYS A 206 4.73 -12.28 1.03
C LYS A 206 4.80 -13.80 1.05
N LYS A 207 4.61 -14.43 2.23
CA LYS A 207 4.65 -15.88 2.43
C LYS A 207 3.66 -16.59 1.52
N TYR A 208 2.38 -16.24 1.59
CA TYR A 208 1.34 -16.89 0.81
C TYR A 208 1.35 -16.48 -0.67
N ALA A 209 1.68 -15.22 -0.96
CA ALA A 209 1.77 -14.75 -2.34
C ALA A 209 2.93 -15.40 -3.12
N ALA A 210 4.02 -15.77 -2.46
CA ALA A 210 5.13 -16.49 -3.11
C ALA A 210 4.70 -17.87 -3.66
N ILE A 211 3.67 -18.47 -3.06
CA ILE A 211 3.09 -19.74 -3.49
C ILE A 211 2.03 -19.49 -4.57
N ALA A 212 1.06 -18.62 -4.26
CA ALA A 212 -0.07 -18.35 -5.14
C ALA A 212 0.32 -17.64 -6.44
N THR A 213 1.33 -16.77 -6.40
CA THR A 213 1.75 -15.94 -7.55
C THR A 213 3.27 -15.77 -7.60
N PRO A 214 4.05 -16.82 -7.87
CA PRO A 214 5.52 -16.78 -7.75
C PRO A 214 6.20 -15.76 -8.67
N LYS A 215 5.55 -15.37 -9.75
CA LYS A 215 6.05 -14.37 -10.71
C LYS A 215 5.77 -12.92 -10.29
N LYS A 216 4.92 -12.69 -9.28
CA LYS A 216 4.52 -11.35 -8.83
C LYS A 216 5.04 -11.05 -7.43
N LYS A 217 5.65 -9.88 -7.23
CA LYS A 217 6.01 -9.39 -5.89
C LYS A 217 4.79 -8.71 -5.26
N ILE A 218 4.01 -9.46 -4.52
CA ILE A 218 2.83 -8.95 -3.84
C ILE A 218 3.20 -8.41 -2.45
N THR A 219 2.59 -7.28 -2.11
CA THR A 219 2.74 -6.58 -0.83
C THR A 219 1.35 -6.12 -0.36
N PRO A 220 1.15 -5.72 0.89
CA PRO A 220 -0.12 -5.14 1.36
C PRO A 220 -0.66 -4.03 0.45
N HIS A 221 0.22 -3.15 -0.04
CA HIS A 221 -0.19 -2.11 -0.98
C HIS A 221 -0.71 -2.67 -2.32
N LYS A 222 -0.20 -3.84 -2.75
CA LYS A 222 -0.70 -4.50 -3.96
C LYS A 222 -2.05 -5.18 -3.75
N LEU A 223 -2.34 -5.70 -2.55
CA LEU A 223 -3.68 -6.18 -2.19
C LEU A 223 -4.70 -5.04 -2.29
N ARG A 224 -4.38 -3.89 -1.71
CA ARG A 224 -5.20 -2.69 -1.81
C ARG A 224 -5.40 -2.21 -3.26
N SER A 225 -4.34 -2.23 -4.08
CA SER A 225 -4.45 -1.89 -5.52
C SER A 225 -5.33 -2.90 -6.27
N SER A 226 -5.30 -4.18 -5.89
CA SER A 226 -6.16 -5.22 -6.49
C SER A 226 -7.62 -4.98 -6.14
N TYR A 227 -7.94 -4.70 -4.85
CA TYR A 227 -9.28 -4.33 -4.42
C TYR A 227 -9.82 -3.11 -5.17
N GLY A 228 -9.07 -2.00 -5.18
CA GLY A 228 -9.51 -0.79 -5.86
C GLY A 228 -9.72 -1.00 -7.36
N SER A 229 -8.92 -1.86 -8.00
CA SER A 229 -9.10 -2.21 -9.41
C SER A 229 -10.36 -3.03 -9.65
N ALA A 230 -10.65 -3.99 -8.77
CA ALA A 230 -11.87 -4.80 -8.84
C ALA A 230 -13.11 -3.93 -8.59
N LEU A 231 -13.04 -3.02 -7.62
CA LEU A 231 -14.12 -2.07 -7.31
C LEU A 231 -14.38 -1.15 -8.51
N TYR A 232 -13.33 -0.54 -9.10
CA TYR A 232 -13.49 0.29 -10.28
C TYR A 232 -14.04 -0.49 -11.48
N ALA A 233 -13.60 -1.72 -11.68
CA ALA A 233 -14.11 -2.57 -12.76
C ALA A 233 -15.60 -2.88 -12.62
N LYS A 234 -16.11 -2.97 -11.38
CA LYS A 234 -17.53 -3.23 -11.10
C LYS A 234 -18.41 -1.97 -11.14
N THR A 235 -17.90 -0.86 -10.59
CA THR A 235 -18.73 0.35 -10.37
C THR A 235 -18.59 1.40 -11.46
N ASN A 236 -17.44 1.44 -12.15
CA ASN A 236 -17.05 2.52 -13.07
C ASN A 236 -16.92 3.90 -12.40
N ASP A 237 -16.98 3.96 -11.09
CA ASP A 237 -16.95 5.21 -10.32
C ASP A 237 -15.58 5.39 -9.68
N ILE A 238 -14.80 6.32 -10.25
CA ILE A 238 -13.47 6.67 -9.75
C ILE A 238 -13.52 7.44 -8.43
N TYR A 239 -14.61 8.20 -8.21
CA TYR A 239 -14.79 8.99 -7.00
C TYR A 239 -15.12 8.09 -5.82
N LEU A 240 -16.02 7.12 -6.03
CA LEU A 240 -16.33 6.09 -5.05
C LEU A 240 -15.07 5.30 -4.65
N VAL A 241 -14.25 4.90 -5.63
CA VAL A 241 -12.97 4.21 -5.36
C VAL A 241 -12.01 5.09 -4.58
N ALA A 242 -11.90 6.38 -4.92
CA ALA A 242 -11.04 7.33 -4.21
C ALA A 242 -11.50 7.53 -2.77
N ASP A 243 -12.79 7.65 -2.54
CA ASP A 243 -13.39 7.82 -1.22
C ASP A 243 -13.16 6.58 -0.34
N ILE A 244 -13.56 5.40 -0.80
CA ILE A 244 -13.39 4.13 -0.07
C ILE A 244 -11.91 3.89 0.26
N LEU A 245 -11.01 4.15 -0.69
CA LEU A 245 -9.57 4.05 -0.45
C LEU A 245 -9.01 5.21 0.38
N GLY A 246 -9.75 6.29 0.63
CA GLY A 246 -9.28 7.46 1.36
C GLY A 246 -8.09 8.12 0.67
N HIS A 247 -8.21 8.38 -0.64
CA HIS A 247 -7.26 9.16 -1.41
C HIS A 247 -7.67 10.63 -1.38
N ASN A 248 -6.82 11.51 -0.86
CA ASN A 248 -7.09 12.94 -0.83
C ASN A 248 -7.09 13.59 -2.23
N ASP A 249 -6.50 12.94 -3.22
CA ASP A 249 -6.42 13.40 -4.61
C ASP A 249 -6.92 12.31 -5.55
N VAL A 250 -8.05 12.56 -6.20
CA VAL A 250 -8.66 11.66 -7.20
C VAL A 250 -7.75 11.43 -8.40
N ASN A 251 -6.86 12.40 -8.72
CA ASN A 251 -5.91 12.22 -9.81
C ASN A 251 -4.91 11.08 -9.55
N ILE A 252 -4.60 10.80 -8.28
CA ILE A 252 -3.81 9.62 -7.93
C ILE A 252 -4.57 8.37 -8.34
N THR A 253 -5.86 8.29 -8.01
CA THR A 253 -6.74 7.17 -8.35
C THR A 253 -6.88 7.04 -9.86
N ARG A 254 -7.11 8.14 -10.59
CA ARG A 254 -7.23 8.14 -12.05
C ARG A 254 -6.01 7.58 -12.76
N LYS A 255 -4.81 7.95 -12.35
CA LYS A 255 -3.56 7.39 -12.92
C LYS A 255 -3.45 5.88 -12.72
N PHE A 256 -3.89 5.38 -11.55
CA PHE A 256 -3.87 3.95 -11.26
C PHE A 256 -4.82 3.13 -12.16
N TYR A 257 -5.90 3.73 -12.66
CA TYR A 257 -6.93 3.03 -13.42
C TYR A 257 -6.95 3.36 -14.92
N ALA A 258 -6.10 4.27 -15.37
CA ALA A 258 -5.97 4.64 -16.79
C ALA A 258 -5.76 3.42 -17.71
N ALA A 259 -5.00 2.42 -17.27
CA ALA A 259 -4.80 1.18 -18.03
C ALA A 259 -6.09 0.33 -18.17
N ILE A 260 -7.00 0.40 -17.20
CA ILE A 260 -8.32 -0.27 -17.29
C ILE A 260 -9.19 0.45 -18.30
N GLU A 261 -9.17 1.78 -18.30
CA GLU A 261 -9.89 2.60 -19.28
C GLU A 261 -9.37 2.35 -20.70
N GLU A 262 -8.08 2.19 -20.90
CA GLU A 262 -7.50 1.88 -22.20
C GLU A 262 -7.95 0.51 -22.73
N ASN A 263 -7.98 -0.52 -21.87
CA ASN A 263 -8.51 -1.83 -22.25
C ASN A 263 -9.99 -1.77 -22.63
N ARG A 264 -10.77 -0.92 -21.95
CA ARG A 264 -12.18 -0.65 -22.29
C ARG A 264 -12.33 0.06 -23.62
N ARG A 265 -11.49 1.07 -23.92
CA ARG A 265 -11.47 1.72 -25.24
C ARG A 265 -11.18 0.71 -26.34
N LYS A 266 -10.30 -0.27 -26.07
CA LYS A 266 -10.03 -1.35 -27.02
C LYS A 266 -11.23 -2.29 -27.21
N SER A 267 -12.07 -2.51 -26.20
CA SER A 267 -13.26 -3.35 -26.33
C SER A 267 -14.38 -2.74 -27.18
N VAL A 268 -14.36 -1.42 -27.40
CA VAL A 268 -15.28 -0.74 -28.33
C VAL A 268 -15.15 -1.26 -29.77
N LYS A 269 -13.99 -1.82 -30.15
CA LYS A 269 -13.81 -2.47 -31.45
C LYS A 269 -14.74 -3.66 -31.70
N ASN A 270 -15.29 -4.24 -30.64
CA ASN A 270 -16.16 -5.41 -30.70
C ASN A 270 -17.65 -5.03 -30.56
N ILE A 271 -17.98 -3.73 -30.59
CA ILE A 271 -19.36 -3.24 -30.55
C ILE A 271 -19.78 -2.99 -31.98
N ASP A 272 -20.63 -3.86 -32.50
CA ASP A 272 -21.25 -3.70 -33.79
C ASP A 272 -22.39 -2.68 -33.65
N ILE A 273 -22.25 -1.52 -34.25
CA ILE A 273 -23.23 -0.41 -34.20
C ILE A 273 -23.99 -0.29 -35.56
N LEU A 274 -23.57 -1.08 -36.58
CA LEU A 274 -24.17 -1.02 -37.94
C LEU A 274 -25.04 -2.23 -38.19
#